data_b1f46ee9925cd34381e004cf3b8e99b4
#
_entry.id   b1f46ee9925cd34381e004cf3b8e99b4
#
_cell.length_a   1.000
_cell.length_b   1.000
_cell.length_c   1.000
_cell.angle_alpha   90.00
_cell.angle_beta   90.00
_cell.angle_gamma   90.00
#
_symmetry.space_group_name_H-M   'P 1'
#
loop_
_entity.id
_entity.type
_entity.pdbx_description
1 polymer ?
#
loop_
_entity_poly.entity_id
_entity_poly.type
_entity_poly.pdbx_seq_one_letter_code
_entity_poly.pdbx_strand_id
1 'polypeptide(L)'
;MNFKTVIAYIFLMICMFIAGTAFSQNMCNSDICVVQFNASWNESNSVDYLGKLTDCEVMNISIDEGTYQSDYKIVVVPTIIVFNGKEVERFQANIMMEMEATRKDVQGVVDEVIYSDF
;
A
#
# COMPACT_ATOMS: atom_id res chain seq x y z
N MET A 1 -4.72 45.37 -1.93
CA MET A 1 -5.00 44.12 -2.59
C MET A 1 -6.51 43.91 -2.68
N ASN A 2 -6.99 43.65 -3.86
CA ASN A 2 -8.42 43.50 -4.12
C ASN A 2 -8.93 42.16 -3.49
N PHE A 3 -10.14 42.21 -2.93
CA PHE A 3 -10.77 41.05 -2.32
C PHE A 3 -10.85 39.82 -3.28
N LYS A 4 -11.14 40.06 -4.56
CA LYS A 4 -11.18 39.02 -5.59
C LYS A 4 -9.81 38.37 -5.81
N THR A 5 -8.73 39.13 -5.70
CA THR A 5 -7.37 38.61 -5.85
C THR A 5 -7.01 37.70 -4.68
N VAL A 6 -7.41 38.08 -3.47
CA VAL A 6 -7.15 37.27 -2.27
C VAL A 6 -7.88 35.94 -2.37
N ILE A 7 -9.14 35.91 -2.81
CA ILE A 7 -9.93 34.71 -2.99
C ILE A 7 -9.28 33.81 -4.06
N ALA A 8 -8.77 34.40 -5.15
CA ALA A 8 -8.10 33.62 -6.20
C ALA A 8 -6.83 32.95 -5.67
N TYR A 9 -6.05 33.58 -4.83
CA TYR A 9 -4.86 32.98 -4.21
C TYR A 9 -5.23 31.85 -3.26
N ILE A 10 -6.24 32.05 -2.44
CA ILE A 10 -6.72 31.01 -1.52
C ILE A 10 -7.19 29.78 -2.31
N PHE A 11 -7.94 30.00 -3.38
CA PHE A 11 -8.42 28.91 -4.23
C PHE A 11 -7.27 28.16 -4.90
N LEU A 12 -6.26 28.88 -5.37
CA LEU A 12 -5.08 28.28 -5.98
C LEU A 12 -4.31 27.43 -4.98
N MET A 13 -4.16 27.91 -3.74
CA MET A 13 -3.49 27.16 -2.67
C MET A 13 -4.24 25.87 -2.33
N ILE A 14 -5.55 25.91 -2.28
CA ILE A 14 -6.40 24.73 -2.01
C ILE A 14 -6.25 23.73 -3.15
N CYS A 15 -6.24 24.16 -4.39
CA CYS A 15 -6.07 23.27 -5.55
C CYS A 15 -4.71 22.57 -5.52
N MET A 16 -3.64 23.26 -5.17
CA MET A 16 -2.31 22.66 -5.06
C MET A 16 -2.25 21.62 -3.93
N PHE A 17 -2.95 21.89 -2.85
CA PHE A 17 -3.00 20.96 -1.71
C PHE A 17 -3.75 19.66 -2.09
N ILE A 18 -4.86 19.79 -2.80
CA ILE A 18 -5.64 18.64 -3.28
C ILE A 18 -4.83 17.83 -4.29
N ALA A 19 -4.09 18.47 -5.19
CA ALA A 19 -3.23 17.79 -6.15
C ALA A 19 -2.14 16.97 -5.44
N GLY A 20 -1.62 17.44 -4.30
CA GLY A 20 -0.65 16.71 -3.50
C GLY A 20 -1.20 15.45 -2.83
N THR A 21 -2.53 15.39 -2.61
CA THR A 21 -3.18 14.22 -2.00
C THR A 21 -3.68 13.21 -3.03
N ALA A 22 -3.68 13.56 -4.31
CA ALA A 22 -4.09 12.68 -5.40
C ALA A 22 -2.96 11.73 -5.82
N PHE A 23 -2.04 11.40 -4.91
CA PHE A 23 -0.94 10.49 -5.19
C PHE A 23 -1.48 9.09 -5.49
N SER A 24 -1.13 8.57 -6.67
CA SER A 24 -1.55 7.24 -7.06
C SER A 24 -0.85 6.20 -6.20
N GLN A 25 -1.63 5.37 -5.53
CA GLN A 25 -1.14 4.27 -4.70
C GLN A 25 -0.94 3.00 -5.50
N ASN A 26 -1.24 3.03 -6.79
CA ASN A 26 -1.28 1.83 -7.61
C ASN A 26 0.13 1.49 -8.13
N MET A 27 0.81 0.59 -7.45
CA MET A 27 2.15 0.11 -7.81
C MET A 27 2.10 -0.98 -8.87
N CYS A 28 0.95 -1.59 -9.07
CA CYS A 28 0.77 -2.75 -9.93
C CYS A 28 -0.11 -2.42 -11.12
N ASN A 29 0.03 -3.20 -12.18
CA ASN A 29 -0.79 -3.03 -13.39
C ASN A 29 -2.16 -3.68 -13.26
N SER A 30 -2.34 -4.59 -12.31
CA SER A 30 -3.61 -5.27 -12.05
C SER A 30 -4.48 -4.48 -11.09
N ASP A 31 -5.78 -4.73 -11.12
CA ASP A 31 -6.73 -4.09 -10.22
C ASP A 31 -6.46 -4.46 -8.76
N ILE A 32 -6.13 -5.73 -8.49
CA ILE A 32 -5.82 -6.23 -7.16
C ILE A 32 -4.35 -6.59 -7.11
N CYS A 33 -3.66 -6.02 -6.14
CA CYS A 33 -2.23 -6.20 -5.96
C CYS A 33 -1.91 -6.43 -4.49
N VAL A 34 -1.10 -7.45 -4.22
CA VAL A 34 -0.61 -7.75 -2.87
C VAL A 34 0.90 -7.46 -2.85
N VAL A 35 1.31 -6.56 -1.98
CA VAL A 35 2.70 -6.11 -1.90
C VAL A 35 3.25 -6.45 -0.53
N GLN A 36 4.39 -7.13 -0.48
CA GLN A 36 5.14 -7.33 0.74
C GLN A 36 6.28 -6.30 0.80
N PHE A 37 6.27 -5.49 1.85
CA PHE A 37 7.35 -4.55 2.14
C PHE A 37 8.22 -5.16 3.23
N ASN A 38 9.51 -5.28 2.96
CA ASN A 38 10.45 -5.82 3.93
C ASN A 38 11.80 -5.09 3.77
N ALA A 39 12.64 -5.21 4.77
CA ALA A 39 14.01 -4.70 4.72
C ALA A 39 14.97 -5.83 4.36
N SER A 40 16.07 -5.52 3.69
CA SER A 40 17.05 -6.53 3.29
C SER A 40 17.64 -7.28 4.48
N TRP A 41 17.84 -6.58 5.61
CA TRP A 41 18.35 -7.20 6.84
C TRP A 41 17.34 -8.13 7.51
N ASN A 42 16.08 -8.12 7.11
CA ASN A 42 15.00 -8.96 7.65
C ASN A 42 14.48 -9.97 6.61
N GLU A 43 15.22 -10.21 5.54
CA GLU A 43 14.76 -11.03 4.41
C GLU A 43 14.38 -12.45 4.83
N SER A 44 15.07 -13.01 5.84
CA SER A 44 14.77 -14.35 6.34
C SER A 44 13.37 -14.48 6.91
N ASN A 45 12.73 -13.38 7.30
CA ASN A 45 11.36 -13.35 7.82
C ASN A 45 10.32 -13.00 6.75
N SER A 46 10.73 -12.88 5.49
CA SER A 46 9.79 -12.69 4.39
C SER A 46 8.89 -13.92 4.26
N VAL A 47 7.60 -13.67 4.00
CA VAL A 47 6.69 -14.79 3.73
C VAL A 47 7.00 -15.38 2.36
N ASP A 48 6.80 -16.70 2.25
CA ASP A 48 7.10 -17.44 1.02
C ASP A 48 5.85 -17.81 0.22
N TYR A 49 4.67 -17.44 0.69
CA TYR A 49 3.42 -17.90 0.09
C TYR A 49 2.80 -16.91 -0.91
N LEU A 50 3.40 -15.74 -1.14
CA LEU A 50 2.80 -14.75 -2.05
C LEU A 50 2.60 -15.30 -3.46
N GLY A 51 3.54 -16.08 -3.96
CA GLY A 51 3.43 -16.71 -5.27
C GLY A 51 2.31 -17.74 -5.37
N LYS A 52 1.74 -18.15 -4.25
CA LYS A 52 0.62 -19.11 -4.20
C LYS A 52 -0.74 -18.41 -4.15
N LEU A 53 -0.77 -17.09 -4.07
CA LEU A 53 -2.02 -16.32 -4.11
C LEU A 53 -2.59 -16.36 -5.53
N THR A 54 -3.92 -16.35 -5.62
CA THR A 54 -4.62 -16.36 -6.90
C THR A 54 -5.47 -15.12 -7.07
N ASP A 55 -5.75 -14.78 -8.33
CA ASP A 55 -6.63 -13.67 -8.72
C ASP A 55 -6.09 -12.28 -8.31
N CYS A 56 -4.78 -12.18 -8.14
CA CYS A 56 -4.12 -10.91 -7.81
C CYS A 56 -2.69 -10.91 -8.36
N GLU A 57 -2.13 -9.73 -8.50
CA GLU A 57 -0.70 -9.56 -8.76
C GLU A 57 0.04 -9.50 -7.43
N VAL A 58 1.27 -9.98 -7.38
CA VAL A 58 2.09 -9.93 -6.16
C VAL A 58 3.42 -9.25 -6.45
N MET A 59 3.91 -8.49 -5.46
CA MET A 59 5.20 -7.81 -5.53
C MET A 59 5.91 -7.89 -4.19
N ASN A 60 7.25 -7.92 -4.26
CA ASN A 60 8.10 -7.77 -3.08
C ASN A 60 8.92 -6.50 -3.24
N ILE A 61 8.84 -5.62 -2.26
CA ILE A 61 9.50 -4.32 -2.28
C ILE A 61 10.44 -4.22 -1.07
N SER A 62 11.70 -3.81 -1.33
CA SER A 62 12.63 -3.47 -0.27
C SER A 62 12.43 -2.02 0.15
N ILE A 63 12.21 -1.78 1.43
CA ILE A 63 12.08 -0.41 1.96
C ILE A 63 13.43 0.30 2.07
N ASP A 64 14.53 -0.42 1.86
CA ASP A 64 15.87 0.16 1.85
C ASP A 64 16.07 1.08 0.65
N GLU A 65 15.27 0.94 -0.37
CA GLU A 65 15.36 1.70 -1.61
C GLU A 65 14.26 2.77 -1.67
N GLY A 66 14.62 3.94 -2.22
CA GLY A 66 13.66 4.99 -2.48
C GLY A 66 12.96 5.51 -1.22
N THR A 67 11.70 5.90 -1.38
CA THR A 67 10.89 6.51 -0.33
C THR A 67 9.70 5.65 0.07
N TYR A 68 9.74 4.36 -0.22
CA TYR A 68 8.61 3.46 0.01
C TYR A 68 8.15 3.43 1.46
N GLN A 69 9.10 3.47 2.41
CA GLN A 69 8.77 3.43 3.82
C GLN A 69 7.88 4.61 4.23
N SER A 70 8.22 5.81 3.80
CA SER A 70 7.44 6.99 4.13
C SER A 70 6.17 7.10 3.30
N ASP A 71 6.22 6.76 2.01
CA ASP A 71 5.08 6.87 1.10
C ASP A 71 3.94 5.94 1.52
N TYR A 72 4.26 4.75 1.99
CA TYR A 72 3.27 3.75 2.41
C TYR A 72 3.18 3.61 3.92
N LYS A 73 3.89 4.45 4.66
CA LYS A 73 3.86 4.50 6.14
C LYS A 73 4.15 3.12 6.75
N ILE A 74 5.26 2.52 6.30
CA ILE A 74 5.68 1.21 6.82
C ILE A 74 6.34 1.42 8.18
N VAL A 75 5.72 0.88 9.21
CA VAL A 75 6.17 1.02 10.61
C VAL A 75 6.95 -0.20 11.06
N VAL A 76 6.53 -1.39 10.64
CA VAL A 76 7.17 -2.66 10.97
C VAL A 76 7.41 -3.44 9.68
N VAL A 77 8.33 -4.39 9.72
CA VAL A 77 8.62 -5.27 8.57
C VAL A 77 8.62 -6.73 9.02
N PRO A 78 8.13 -7.65 8.19
CA PRO A 78 7.43 -7.37 6.94
C PRO A 78 6.03 -6.79 7.13
N THR A 79 5.55 -6.04 6.16
CA THR A 79 4.16 -5.57 6.08
C THR A 79 3.61 -5.98 4.73
N ILE A 80 2.44 -6.59 4.72
CA ILE A 80 1.74 -6.99 3.50
C ILE A 80 0.53 -6.09 3.34
N ILE A 81 0.42 -5.43 2.19
CA ILE A 81 -0.72 -4.56 1.90
C ILE A 81 -1.44 -5.09 0.67
N VAL A 82 -2.76 -5.22 0.79
CA VAL A 82 -3.63 -5.54 -0.33
C VAL A 82 -4.18 -4.24 -0.90
N PHE A 83 -3.96 -4.02 -2.19
CA PHE A 83 -4.43 -2.83 -2.90
C PHE A 83 -5.51 -3.21 -3.91
N ASN A 84 -6.49 -2.35 -4.05
CA ASN A 84 -7.47 -2.38 -5.13
C ASN A 84 -7.68 -0.93 -5.58
N GLY A 85 -6.64 -0.36 -6.24
CA GLY A 85 -6.57 1.06 -6.53
C GLY A 85 -6.15 1.90 -5.33
N LYS A 86 -6.50 1.45 -4.14
CA LYS A 86 -6.12 2.04 -2.86
C LYS A 86 -5.88 0.92 -1.85
N GLU A 87 -5.32 1.26 -0.71
CA GLU A 87 -5.10 0.27 0.35
C GLU A 87 -6.45 -0.25 0.87
N VAL A 88 -6.61 -1.58 0.84
CA VAL A 88 -7.81 -2.26 1.33
C VAL A 88 -7.55 -2.81 2.73
N GLU A 89 -6.45 -3.53 2.90
CA GLU A 89 -6.11 -4.19 4.16
C GLU A 89 -4.59 -4.23 4.31
N ARG A 90 -4.14 -4.20 5.54
CA ARG A 90 -2.72 -4.22 5.88
C ARG A 90 -2.47 -5.27 6.96
N PHE A 91 -1.53 -6.16 6.71
CA PHE A 91 -1.07 -7.16 7.67
C PHE A 91 0.34 -6.76 8.12
N GLN A 92 0.50 -6.53 9.40
CA GLN A 92 1.78 -6.11 9.98
C GLN A 92 2.40 -7.23 10.79
N ALA A 93 3.72 -7.33 10.74
CA ALA A 93 4.47 -8.28 11.55
C ALA A 93 4.32 -7.98 13.04
N ASN A 94 4.57 -8.99 13.86
CA ASN A 94 4.61 -8.83 15.31
C ASN A 94 5.92 -8.16 15.77
N ILE A 95 6.10 -8.01 17.07
CA ILE A 95 7.28 -7.36 17.65
C ILE A 95 8.58 -8.12 17.36
N MET A 96 8.48 -9.41 17.02
CA MET A 96 9.61 -10.25 16.61
C MET A 96 9.92 -10.13 15.12
N MET A 97 9.24 -9.25 14.41
CA MET A 97 9.37 -9.06 12.96
C MET A 97 8.97 -10.31 12.17
N GLU A 98 8.05 -11.07 12.72
CA GLU A 98 7.51 -12.28 12.08
C GLU A 98 6.06 -12.04 11.66
N MET A 99 5.72 -12.45 10.44
CA MET A 99 4.37 -12.31 9.91
C MET A 99 3.51 -13.49 10.38
N GLU A 100 2.47 -13.16 11.16
CA GLU A 100 1.53 -14.17 11.64
C GLU A 100 0.40 -14.45 10.65
N ALA A 101 0.11 -13.49 9.77
CA ALA A 101 -0.92 -13.69 8.75
C ALA A 101 -0.51 -14.81 7.79
N THR A 102 -1.45 -15.71 7.52
CA THR A 102 -1.23 -16.84 6.64
C THR A 102 -1.67 -16.54 5.22
N ARG A 103 -1.30 -17.42 4.28
CA ARG A 103 -1.81 -17.33 2.90
C ARG A 103 -3.33 -17.25 2.87
N LYS A 104 -4.00 -18.02 3.71
CA LYS A 104 -5.46 -18.04 3.79
C LYS A 104 -6.03 -16.68 4.22
N ASP A 105 -5.36 -16.02 5.17
CA ASP A 105 -5.77 -14.70 5.65
C ASP A 105 -5.70 -13.67 4.53
N VAL A 106 -4.59 -13.64 3.81
CA VAL A 106 -4.36 -12.68 2.72
C VAL A 106 -5.28 -12.99 1.53
N GLN A 107 -5.37 -14.26 1.16
CA GLN A 107 -6.27 -14.69 0.07
C GLN A 107 -7.72 -14.35 0.39
N GLY A 108 -8.12 -14.47 1.66
CA GLY A 108 -9.47 -14.12 2.09
C GLY A 108 -9.82 -12.65 1.81
N VAL A 109 -8.87 -11.74 2.01
CA VAL A 109 -9.08 -10.33 1.70
C VAL A 109 -9.20 -10.12 0.19
N VAL A 110 -8.35 -10.76 -0.60
CA VAL A 110 -8.42 -10.71 -2.07
C VAL A 110 -9.80 -11.19 -2.55
N ASP A 111 -10.27 -12.30 -2.01
CA ASP A 111 -11.57 -12.89 -2.37
C ASP A 111 -12.72 -11.95 -2.00
N GLU A 112 -12.67 -11.31 -0.85
CA GLU A 112 -13.67 -10.33 -0.43
C GLU A 112 -13.75 -9.16 -1.40
N VAL A 113 -12.61 -8.66 -1.87
CA VAL A 113 -12.57 -7.56 -2.84
C VAL A 113 -13.23 -7.99 -4.15
N ILE A 114 -12.94 -9.19 -4.62
CA ILE A 114 -13.53 -9.73 -5.84
C ILE A 114 -15.05 -9.84 -5.71
N TYR A 115 -15.53 -10.39 -4.60
CA TYR A 115 -16.97 -10.54 -4.36
C TYR A 115 -17.68 -9.20 -4.24
N SER A 116 -17.04 -8.19 -3.67
CA SER A 116 -17.67 -6.88 -3.50
C SER A 116 -17.84 -6.12 -4.82
N ASP A 117 -17.08 -6.48 -5.86
CA ASP A 117 -17.16 -5.85 -7.18
C ASP A 117 -18.28 -6.45 -8.07
N PHE A 118 -18.97 -7.47 -7.60
CA PHE A 118 -20.08 -8.08 -8.35
C PHE A 118 -21.43 -7.49 -7.96
#